data_5d1aec86b94c50784f3e73573484ceda
#
_entry.id   5d1aec86b94c50784f3e73573484ceda
#
_cell.length_a   1.000
_cell.length_b   1.000
_cell.length_c   1.000
_cell.angle_alpha   90.00
_cell.angle_beta   90.00
_cell.angle_gamma   90.00
#
_symmetry.space_group_name_H-M   'P 1'
#
loop_
_entity.id
_entity.type
_entity.pdbx_description
1 polymer ?
#
loop_
_entity_poly.entity_id
_entity_poly.type
_entity_poly.pdbx_seq_one_letter_code
_entity_poly.pdbx_strand_id
1 'polypeptide(L)'
;MNSRAAREALLVRRPEFAACAEQIDAASDALISVFSRGGHLLLCGNGGSAADCEHIAGELLKGFEQRRPLPADLQRKLIAQGSEGEQLAARLQAALPAIALTSHTSFATAFANDVEPRMVFAQFVQALGRPGDGLLAITTSGGSENVLLAARTARAAGMAVIGLTGGRGGALAALCDVCIAAPGHGTAEIQERHQAIYHHLCREIEIHFFAE
;
A
#
# COMPACT_ATOMS: atom_id res chain seq x y z
N MET A 1 -5.91 20.23 4.95
CA MET A 1 -6.41 20.10 3.54
C MET A 1 -7.42 18.96 3.57
N ASN A 2 -8.57 19.06 2.90
CA ASN A 2 -9.51 17.93 2.81
C ASN A 2 -9.25 17.10 1.53
N SER A 3 -9.80 15.89 1.43
CA SER A 3 -9.64 14.97 0.29
C SER A 3 -9.95 15.61 -1.06
N ARG A 4 -11.02 16.38 -1.16
CA ARG A 4 -11.38 17.07 -2.41
C ARG A 4 -10.27 18.02 -2.87
N ALA A 5 -9.73 18.83 -1.96
CA ALA A 5 -8.64 19.77 -2.29
C ALA A 5 -7.34 19.04 -2.66
N ALA A 6 -7.05 17.89 -2.04
CA ALA A 6 -5.89 17.08 -2.38
C ALA A 6 -6.01 16.50 -3.80
N ARG A 7 -7.21 15.99 -4.16
CA ARG A 7 -7.51 15.52 -5.52
C ARG A 7 -7.39 16.62 -6.56
N GLU A 8 -7.99 17.78 -6.32
CA GLU A 8 -7.89 18.93 -7.24
C GLU A 8 -6.43 19.34 -7.43
N ALA A 9 -5.63 19.38 -6.36
CA ALA A 9 -4.20 19.68 -6.43
C ALA A 9 -3.39 18.61 -7.20
N LEU A 10 -3.78 17.33 -7.11
CA LEU A 10 -3.17 16.27 -7.92
C LEU A 10 -3.42 16.52 -9.40
N LEU A 11 -4.68 16.71 -9.81
CA LEU A 11 -5.08 16.90 -11.21
C LEU A 11 -4.54 18.19 -11.82
N VAL A 12 -4.37 19.25 -11.03
CA VAL A 12 -3.70 20.49 -11.50
C VAL A 12 -2.21 20.23 -11.80
N ARG A 13 -1.51 19.46 -10.94
CA ARG A 13 -0.08 19.15 -11.14
C ARG A 13 0.16 18.05 -12.18
N ARG A 14 -0.78 17.13 -12.33
CA ARG A 14 -0.71 15.93 -13.17
C ARG A 14 -2.03 15.73 -13.93
N PRO A 15 -2.31 16.56 -14.93
CA PRO A 15 -3.58 16.50 -15.66
C PRO A 15 -3.81 15.17 -16.38
N GLU A 16 -2.73 14.44 -16.70
CA GLU A 16 -2.80 13.11 -17.28
C GLU A 16 -3.54 12.08 -16.41
N PHE A 17 -3.60 12.30 -15.09
CA PHE A 17 -4.32 11.40 -14.17
C PHE A 17 -5.85 11.56 -14.22
N ALA A 18 -6.36 12.54 -14.96
CA ALA A 18 -7.80 12.62 -15.23
C ALA A 18 -8.35 11.31 -15.83
N ALA A 19 -7.52 10.57 -16.58
CA ALA A 19 -7.90 9.29 -17.20
C ALA A 19 -8.13 8.15 -16.18
N CYS A 20 -7.59 8.26 -14.96
CA CYS A 20 -7.71 7.24 -13.89
C CYS A 20 -8.12 7.83 -12.53
N ALA A 21 -8.68 9.05 -12.52
CA ALA A 21 -9.01 9.77 -11.29
C ALA A 21 -10.05 9.02 -10.43
N GLU A 22 -11.08 8.46 -11.05
CA GLU A 22 -12.12 7.68 -10.35
C GLU A 22 -11.54 6.42 -9.70
N GLN A 23 -10.58 5.76 -10.36
CA GLN A 23 -9.90 4.58 -9.80
C GLN A 23 -8.96 4.96 -8.66
N ILE A 24 -8.32 6.13 -8.72
CA ILE A 24 -7.50 6.66 -7.62
C ILE A 24 -8.37 6.91 -6.39
N ASP A 25 -9.52 7.57 -6.55
CA ASP A 25 -10.47 7.81 -5.45
C ASP A 25 -10.98 6.49 -4.87
N ALA A 26 -11.42 5.55 -5.72
CA ALA A 26 -11.90 4.25 -5.29
C ALA A 26 -10.82 3.43 -4.55
N ALA A 27 -9.54 3.56 -4.94
CA ALA A 27 -8.43 2.93 -4.24
C ALA A 27 -8.19 3.58 -2.87
N SER A 28 -8.27 4.91 -2.76
CA SER A 28 -8.22 5.62 -1.48
C SER A 28 -9.32 5.12 -0.54
N ASP A 29 -10.56 5.04 -1.00
CA ASP A 29 -11.70 4.57 -0.22
C ASP A 29 -11.53 3.11 0.22
N ALA A 30 -11.05 2.23 -0.67
CA ALA A 30 -10.79 0.83 -0.35
C ALA A 30 -9.72 0.70 0.73
N LEU A 31 -8.61 1.43 0.64
CA LEU A 31 -7.53 1.42 1.63
C LEU A 31 -7.99 2.01 2.98
N ILE A 32 -8.72 3.12 2.96
CA ILE A 32 -9.34 3.69 4.16
C ILE A 32 -10.26 2.66 4.82
N SER A 33 -11.07 1.96 4.04
CA SER A 33 -11.97 0.91 4.54
C SER A 33 -11.21 -0.27 5.19
N VAL A 34 -10.06 -0.69 4.63
CA VAL A 34 -9.19 -1.71 5.23
C VAL A 34 -8.70 -1.26 6.60
N PHE A 35 -8.09 -0.09 6.70
CA PHE A 35 -7.54 0.42 7.95
C PHE A 35 -8.62 0.76 8.99
N SER A 36 -9.79 1.26 8.59
CA SER A 36 -10.92 1.56 9.49
C SER A 36 -11.48 0.31 10.17
N ARG A 37 -11.31 -0.86 9.55
CA ARG A 37 -11.68 -2.16 10.13
C ARG A 37 -10.56 -2.79 10.96
N GLY A 38 -9.40 -2.11 11.12
CA GLY A 38 -8.23 -2.63 11.81
C GLY A 38 -7.43 -3.64 10.97
N GLY A 39 -7.64 -3.67 9.65
CA GLY A 39 -6.91 -4.53 8.73
C GLY A 39 -5.49 -4.04 8.46
N HIS A 40 -4.68 -4.92 7.87
CA HIS A 40 -3.31 -4.66 7.42
C HIS A 40 -3.27 -4.53 5.90
N LEU A 41 -2.30 -3.76 5.40
CA LEU A 41 -2.01 -3.67 3.98
C LEU A 41 -0.74 -4.49 3.66
N LEU A 42 -0.88 -5.53 2.85
CA LEU A 42 0.24 -6.24 2.25
C LEU A 42 0.56 -5.64 0.88
N LEU A 43 1.86 -5.54 0.55
CA LEU A 43 2.29 -4.94 -0.72
C LEU A 43 3.23 -5.89 -1.46
N CYS A 44 3.02 -6.09 -2.75
CA CYS A 44 3.89 -6.90 -3.59
C CYS A 44 4.14 -6.26 -4.97
N GLY A 45 5.36 -6.47 -5.48
CA GLY A 45 5.82 -5.97 -6.77
C GLY A 45 7.23 -6.43 -7.05
N ASN A 46 7.71 -6.21 -8.27
CA ASN A 46 9.05 -6.61 -8.70
C ASN A 46 9.91 -5.41 -9.07
N GLY A 47 11.23 -5.50 -8.86
CA GLY A 47 12.18 -4.46 -9.27
C GLY A 47 11.85 -3.09 -8.70
N GLY A 48 11.62 -2.07 -9.55
CA GLY A 48 11.19 -0.74 -9.13
C GLY A 48 9.89 -0.76 -8.35
N SER A 49 8.92 -1.59 -8.75
CA SER A 49 7.68 -1.76 -7.99
C SER A 49 7.89 -2.43 -6.62
N ALA A 50 8.96 -3.19 -6.41
CA ALA A 50 9.34 -3.68 -5.08
C ALA A 50 9.84 -2.52 -4.19
N ALA A 51 10.65 -1.62 -4.74
CA ALA A 51 11.07 -0.41 -4.05
C ALA A 51 9.87 0.49 -3.70
N ASP A 52 8.88 0.61 -4.61
CA ASP A 52 7.64 1.32 -4.34
C ASP A 52 6.86 0.70 -3.16
N CYS A 53 6.80 -0.64 -3.06
CA CYS A 53 6.16 -1.32 -1.92
C CYS A 53 6.81 -0.95 -0.59
N GLU A 54 8.13 -0.92 -0.53
CA GLU A 54 8.89 -0.56 0.68
C GLU A 54 8.71 0.94 1.02
N HIS A 55 8.69 1.79 0.01
CA HIS A 55 8.44 3.23 0.17
C HIS A 55 7.04 3.47 0.73
N ILE A 56 6.00 2.90 0.12
CA ILE A 56 4.61 3.03 0.61
C ILE A 56 4.49 2.53 2.06
N ALA A 57 5.06 1.37 2.37
CA ALA A 57 5.05 0.86 3.73
C ALA A 57 5.71 1.82 4.72
N GLY A 58 6.84 2.43 4.34
CA GLY A 58 7.51 3.45 5.14
C GLY A 58 6.64 4.68 5.42
N GLU A 59 5.89 5.18 4.43
CA GLU A 59 5.01 6.34 4.60
C GLU A 59 3.76 6.03 5.43
N LEU A 60 3.29 4.78 5.43
CA LEU A 60 2.15 4.36 6.26
C LEU A 60 2.56 4.07 7.71
N LEU A 61 3.77 3.57 7.94
CA LEU A 61 4.28 3.20 9.27
C LEU A 61 4.72 4.38 10.13
N LYS A 62 4.87 5.58 9.58
CA LYS A 62 5.19 6.84 10.27
C LYS A 62 4.42 8.00 9.67
N GLY A 63 4.52 9.20 10.24
CA GLY A 63 3.98 10.42 9.63
C GLY A 63 4.61 10.67 8.25
N PHE A 64 3.77 10.90 7.25
CA PHE A 64 4.16 11.26 5.88
C PHE A 64 4.30 12.78 5.75
N GLU A 65 3.19 13.50 5.81
CA GLU A 65 3.17 14.98 5.77
C GLU A 65 2.67 15.58 7.10
N GLN A 66 2.08 14.77 7.98
CA GLN A 66 1.53 15.22 9.26
C GLN A 66 2.16 14.46 10.43
N ARG A 67 2.19 15.13 11.58
CA ARG A 67 2.56 14.49 12.83
C ARG A 67 1.41 13.56 13.25
N ARG A 68 1.73 12.32 13.58
CA ARG A 68 0.75 11.32 14.06
C ARG A 68 1.00 11.00 15.53
N PRO A 69 0.38 11.74 16.47
CA PRO A 69 0.57 11.45 17.90
C PRO A 69 0.05 10.04 18.22
N LEU A 70 0.71 9.39 19.18
CA LEU A 70 0.24 8.10 19.68
C LEU A 70 -1.17 8.25 20.30
N PRO A 71 -1.99 7.19 20.27
CA PRO A 71 -3.24 7.15 21.04
C PRO A 71 -2.97 7.42 22.53
N ALA A 72 -3.81 8.25 23.15
CA ALA A 72 -3.62 8.72 24.53
C ALA A 72 -3.48 7.56 25.57
N ASP A 73 -4.17 6.46 25.34
CA ASP A 73 -4.05 5.28 26.19
C ASP A 73 -2.67 4.64 26.13
N LEU A 74 -2.10 4.49 24.92
CA LEU A 74 -0.74 3.97 24.76
C LEU A 74 0.29 4.93 25.35
N GLN A 75 0.13 6.24 25.16
CA GLN A 75 1.01 7.25 25.76
C GLN A 75 1.04 7.10 27.29
N ARG A 76 -0.12 7.01 27.95
CA ARG A 76 -0.19 6.81 29.42
C ARG A 76 0.50 5.52 29.87
N LYS A 77 0.30 4.42 29.15
CA LYS A 77 0.93 3.11 29.47
C LYS A 77 2.44 3.16 29.33
N LEU A 78 2.96 3.89 28.34
CA LEU A 78 4.39 4.09 28.14
C LEU A 78 4.98 4.96 29.26
N ILE A 79 4.38 6.12 29.55
CA ILE A 79 4.84 7.03 30.62
C ILE A 79 4.91 6.32 31.97
N ALA A 80 3.97 5.42 32.27
CA ALA A 80 3.97 4.63 33.50
C ALA A 80 5.19 3.69 33.65
N GLN A 81 5.99 3.50 32.57
CA GLN A 81 7.21 2.69 32.59
C GLN A 81 8.48 3.51 32.97
N GLY A 82 8.32 4.78 33.37
CA GLY A 82 9.43 5.65 33.78
C GLY A 82 10.07 6.42 32.62
N SER A 83 11.27 6.90 32.85
CA SER A 83 11.97 7.87 31.94
C SER A 83 12.14 7.37 30.51
N GLU A 84 12.41 6.09 30.31
CA GLU A 84 12.49 5.49 28.97
C GLU A 84 11.11 5.46 28.31
N GLY A 85 10.06 5.14 29.07
CA GLY A 85 8.67 5.17 28.62
C GLY A 85 8.21 6.57 28.23
N GLU A 86 8.63 7.60 28.95
CA GLU A 86 8.40 9.01 28.59
C GLU A 86 9.04 9.38 27.25
N GLN A 87 10.28 8.94 27.01
CA GLN A 87 10.97 9.15 25.74
C GLN A 87 10.27 8.44 24.57
N LEU A 88 9.80 7.21 24.79
CA LEU A 88 9.02 6.47 23.79
C LEU A 88 7.69 7.18 23.49
N ALA A 89 6.95 7.57 24.52
CA ALA A 89 5.70 8.29 24.37
C ALA A 89 5.83 9.61 23.60
N ALA A 90 6.97 10.31 23.77
CA ALA A 90 7.23 11.57 23.10
C ALA A 90 7.65 11.42 21.62
N ARG A 91 8.21 10.28 21.21
CA ARG A 91 8.86 10.11 19.90
C ARG A 91 8.17 9.12 18.96
N LEU A 92 7.54 8.08 19.50
CA LEU A 92 6.78 7.15 18.68
C LEU A 92 5.58 7.85 18.05
N GLN A 93 5.14 7.31 16.91
CA GLN A 93 4.04 7.86 16.12
C GLN A 93 2.97 6.80 15.91
N ALA A 94 1.72 7.21 15.77
CA ALA A 94 0.67 6.33 15.30
C ALA A 94 0.95 5.88 13.87
N ALA A 95 0.67 4.62 13.59
CA ALA A 95 0.97 3.98 12.32
C ALA A 95 -0.28 3.32 11.73
N LEU A 96 -0.26 3.15 10.42
CA LEU A 96 -1.17 2.29 9.68
C LEU A 96 -0.40 1.03 9.29
N PRO A 97 -0.87 -0.17 9.66
CA PRO A 97 -0.08 -1.39 9.51
C PRO A 97 0.07 -1.79 8.05
N ALA A 98 1.27 -1.66 7.52
CA ALA A 98 1.64 -1.99 6.14
C ALA A 98 2.91 -2.86 6.10
N ILE A 99 2.90 -3.90 5.27
CA ILE A 99 3.99 -4.87 5.16
C ILE A 99 4.39 -5.03 3.70
N ALA A 100 5.60 -4.60 3.35
CA ALA A 100 6.18 -4.89 2.05
C ALA A 100 6.69 -6.34 2.03
N LEU A 101 6.05 -7.20 1.23
CA LEU A 101 6.42 -8.61 1.09
C LEU A 101 7.79 -8.79 0.42
N THR A 102 8.34 -7.73 -0.13
CA THR A 102 9.64 -7.66 -0.79
C THR A 102 10.82 -7.61 0.16
N SER A 103 10.61 -7.24 1.43
CA SER A 103 11.67 -7.02 2.42
C SER A 103 12.12 -8.28 3.16
N HIS A 104 11.59 -9.45 2.82
CA HIS A 104 11.85 -10.71 3.54
C HIS A 104 12.78 -11.65 2.75
N THR A 105 14.01 -11.20 2.50
CA THR A 105 14.98 -11.89 1.62
C THR A 105 15.20 -13.34 1.98
N SER A 106 15.38 -13.66 3.27
CA SER A 106 15.68 -15.03 3.71
C SER A 106 14.54 -16.00 3.36
N PHE A 107 13.31 -15.63 3.65
CA PHE A 107 12.15 -16.43 3.26
C PHE A 107 12.02 -16.53 1.74
N ALA A 108 12.11 -15.39 1.05
CA ALA A 108 11.90 -15.34 -0.41
C ALA A 108 12.88 -16.27 -1.15
N THR A 109 14.16 -16.25 -0.74
CA THR A 109 15.19 -17.09 -1.36
C THR A 109 15.04 -18.58 -1.01
N ALA A 110 14.69 -18.90 0.25
CA ALA A 110 14.44 -20.28 0.66
C ALA A 110 13.23 -20.86 -0.07
N PHE A 111 12.08 -20.17 -0.06
CA PHE A 111 10.87 -20.66 -0.72
C PHE A 111 11.05 -20.79 -2.24
N ALA A 112 11.77 -19.84 -2.85
CA ALA A 112 12.07 -19.90 -4.29
C ALA A 112 12.94 -21.11 -4.66
N ASN A 113 13.89 -21.49 -3.78
CA ASN A 113 14.77 -22.64 -4.00
C ASN A 113 14.07 -23.98 -3.72
N ASP A 114 13.29 -24.04 -2.63
CA ASP A 114 12.80 -25.30 -2.08
C ASP A 114 11.42 -25.70 -2.66
N VAL A 115 10.63 -24.72 -3.17
CA VAL A 115 9.26 -24.94 -3.60
C VAL A 115 9.01 -24.40 -5.01
N GLU A 116 8.76 -23.10 -5.16
CA GLU A 116 8.38 -22.51 -6.45
C GLU A 116 8.60 -20.97 -6.45
N PRO A 117 9.55 -20.47 -7.25
CA PRO A 117 9.87 -19.03 -7.29
C PRO A 117 8.68 -18.13 -7.62
N ARG A 118 7.78 -18.59 -8.51
CA ARG A 118 6.61 -17.80 -8.92
C ARG A 118 5.59 -17.61 -7.81
N MET A 119 5.60 -18.42 -6.78
CA MET A 119 4.62 -18.43 -5.69
C MET A 119 5.07 -17.70 -4.43
N VAL A 120 6.26 -17.08 -4.41
CA VAL A 120 6.81 -16.41 -3.22
C VAL A 120 5.82 -15.44 -2.60
N PHE A 121 5.26 -14.51 -3.38
CA PHE A 121 4.28 -13.54 -2.87
C PHE A 121 2.95 -14.19 -2.48
N ALA A 122 2.51 -15.20 -3.21
CA ALA A 122 1.30 -15.96 -2.87
C ALA A 122 1.44 -16.66 -1.52
N GLN A 123 2.61 -17.25 -1.23
CA GLN A 123 2.90 -17.88 0.05
C GLN A 123 2.92 -16.86 1.19
N PHE A 124 3.48 -15.67 0.98
CA PHE A 124 3.42 -14.59 1.96
C PHE A 124 1.98 -14.17 2.26
N VAL A 125 1.17 -13.98 1.22
CA VAL A 125 -0.25 -13.64 1.37
C VAL A 125 -0.99 -14.72 2.16
N GLN A 126 -0.74 -16.00 1.88
CA GLN A 126 -1.33 -17.11 2.62
C GLN A 126 -0.91 -17.11 4.10
N ALA A 127 0.35 -16.80 4.39
CA ALA A 127 0.88 -16.83 5.75
C ALA A 127 0.42 -15.65 6.61
N LEU A 128 0.34 -14.45 6.05
CA LEU A 128 0.13 -13.20 6.77
C LEU A 128 -1.28 -12.63 6.60
N GLY A 129 -1.91 -12.82 5.42
CA GLY A 129 -3.20 -12.22 5.09
C GLY A 129 -4.36 -12.83 5.86
N ARG A 130 -5.31 -11.98 6.22
CA ARG A 130 -6.55 -12.34 6.93
C ARG A 130 -7.74 -11.72 6.20
N PRO A 131 -8.95 -12.28 6.37
CA PRO A 131 -10.16 -11.63 5.86
C PRO A 131 -10.28 -10.20 6.40
N GLY A 132 -10.52 -9.24 5.49
CA GLY A 132 -10.60 -7.82 5.83
C GLY A 132 -9.29 -7.04 5.64
N ASP A 133 -8.15 -7.70 5.47
CA ASP A 133 -6.90 -7.06 5.05
C ASP A 133 -6.96 -6.61 3.59
N GLY A 134 -5.96 -5.85 3.16
CA GLY A 134 -5.77 -5.43 1.77
C GLY A 134 -4.48 -5.97 1.16
N LEU A 135 -4.48 -6.20 -0.15
CA LEU A 135 -3.28 -6.39 -0.96
C LEU A 135 -3.17 -5.26 -1.97
N LEU A 136 -2.08 -4.49 -1.94
CA LEU A 136 -1.70 -3.59 -3.03
C LEU A 136 -0.69 -4.30 -3.93
N ALA A 137 -1.16 -4.67 -5.12
CA ALA A 137 -0.41 -5.41 -6.13
C ALA A 137 0.12 -4.45 -7.20
N ILE A 138 1.45 -4.30 -7.30
CA ILE A 138 2.09 -3.30 -8.17
C ILE A 138 2.83 -4.00 -9.32
N THR A 139 2.44 -3.69 -10.57
CA THR A 139 3.12 -4.17 -11.77
C THR A 139 2.84 -3.27 -12.97
N THR A 140 3.87 -2.73 -13.61
CA THR A 140 3.71 -1.80 -14.75
C THR A 140 3.00 -2.42 -15.95
N SER A 141 3.16 -3.72 -16.19
CA SER A 141 2.53 -4.46 -17.29
C SER A 141 1.15 -5.03 -16.96
N GLY A 142 0.81 -5.14 -15.66
CA GLY A 142 -0.36 -5.88 -15.21
C GLY A 142 -0.29 -7.39 -15.47
N GLY A 143 0.90 -7.94 -15.82
CA GLY A 143 1.07 -9.33 -16.25
C GLY A 143 2.10 -10.16 -15.47
N SER A 144 2.72 -9.60 -14.42
CA SER A 144 3.73 -10.32 -13.63
C SER A 144 3.12 -11.52 -12.90
N GLU A 145 3.54 -12.73 -13.26
CA GLU A 145 2.90 -13.98 -12.81
C GLU A 145 2.85 -14.11 -11.27
N ASN A 146 3.96 -13.83 -10.57
CA ASN A 146 4.02 -13.88 -9.11
C ASN A 146 3.07 -12.89 -8.42
N VAL A 147 2.86 -11.72 -9.03
CA VAL A 147 1.88 -10.72 -8.55
C VAL A 147 0.45 -11.19 -8.79
N LEU A 148 0.18 -11.80 -9.96
CA LEU A 148 -1.14 -12.38 -10.27
C LEU A 148 -1.49 -13.53 -9.32
N LEU A 149 -0.53 -14.39 -8.98
CA LEU A 149 -0.72 -15.48 -8.01
C LEU A 149 -1.00 -14.94 -6.60
N ALA A 150 -0.29 -13.90 -6.17
CA ALA A 150 -0.58 -13.22 -4.92
C ALA A 150 -2.01 -12.63 -4.87
N ALA A 151 -2.43 -11.96 -5.95
CA ALA A 151 -3.78 -11.40 -6.06
C ALA A 151 -4.87 -12.50 -5.98
N ARG A 152 -4.67 -13.63 -6.64
CA ARG A 152 -5.59 -14.79 -6.54
C ARG A 152 -5.68 -15.33 -5.12
N THR A 153 -4.53 -15.44 -4.44
CA THR A 153 -4.47 -15.92 -3.06
C THR A 153 -5.17 -14.94 -2.11
N ALA A 154 -4.96 -13.64 -2.28
CA ALA A 154 -5.63 -12.61 -1.48
C ALA A 154 -7.15 -12.65 -1.63
N ARG A 155 -7.66 -12.77 -2.86
CA ARG A 155 -9.10 -12.94 -3.10
C ARG A 155 -9.66 -14.18 -2.41
N ALA A 156 -8.97 -15.32 -2.53
CA ALA A 156 -9.38 -16.56 -1.87
C ALA A 156 -9.36 -16.45 -0.33
N ALA A 157 -8.49 -15.61 0.23
CA ALA A 157 -8.39 -15.32 1.65
C ALA A 157 -9.41 -14.25 2.14
N GLY A 158 -10.27 -13.71 1.27
CA GLY A 158 -11.24 -12.67 1.63
C GLY A 158 -10.62 -11.29 1.87
N MET A 159 -9.48 -11.01 1.26
CA MET A 159 -8.81 -9.71 1.28
C MET A 159 -9.31 -8.81 0.15
N ALA A 160 -9.26 -7.49 0.35
CA ALA A 160 -9.44 -6.53 -0.72
C ALA A 160 -8.19 -6.50 -1.63
N VAL A 161 -8.36 -6.50 -2.95
CA VAL A 161 -7.25 -6.45 -3.89
C VAL A 161 -7.28 -5.15 -4.67
N ILE A 162 -6.25 -4.33 -4.49
CA ILE A 162 -6.03 -3.08 -5.19
C ILE A 162 -4.84 -3.26 -6.14
N GLY A 163 -5.03 -2.97 -7.42
CA GLY A 163 -3.98 -3.00 -8.44
C GLY A 163 -3.44 -1.62 -8.76
N LEU A 164 -2.11 -1.49 -8.87
CA LEU A 164 -1.46 -0.31 -9.42
C LEU A 164 -0.64 -0.74 -10.64
N THR A 165 -1.10 -0.35 -11.83
CA THR A 165 -0.60 -0.85 -13.11
C THR A 165 -0.39 0.28 -14.11
N GLY A 166 0.04 -0.08 -15.33
CA GLY A 166 0.03 0.82 -16.48
C GLY A 166 -0.90 0.34 -17.60
N GLY A 167 -1.01 1.12 -18.64
CA GLY A 167 -1.76 0.77 -19.84
C GLY A 167 -3.25 0.54 -19.59
N ARG A 168 -3.71 -0.71 -19.75
CA ARG A 168 -5.11 -1.13 -19.53
C ARG A 168 -5.25 -2.08 -18.33
N GLY A 169 -4.26 -2.12 -17.43
CA GLY A 169 -4.31 -2.97 -16.23
C GLY A 169 -3.86 -4.42 -16.44
N GLY A 170 -3.76 -4.89 -17.67
CA GLY A 170 -3.36 -6.27 -17.98
C GLY A 170 -4.27 -7.33 -17.35
N ALA A 171 -3.71 -8.52 -17.11
CA ALA A 171 -4.43 -9.62 -16.47
C ALA A 171 -4.76 -9.35 -14.98
N LEU A 172 -4.01 -8.44 -14.33
CA LEU A 172 -4.24 -8.09 -12.93
C LEU A 172 -5.58 -7.37 -12.74
N ALA A 173 -6.03 -6.55 -13.70
CA ALA A 173 -7.27 -5.80 -13.59
C ALA A 173 -8.48 -6.68 -13.28
N ALA A 174 -8.56 -7.89 -13.87
CA ALA A 174 -9.64 -8.84 -13.63
C ALA A 174 -9.62 -9.50 -12.23
N LEU A 175 -8.53 -9.33 -11.49
CA LEU A 175 -8.34 -9.88 -10.15
C LEU A 175 -8.52 -8.83 -9.05
N CYS A 176 -8.62 -7.56 -9.39
CA CYS A 176 -8.73 -6.46 -8.46
C CYS A 176 -10.18 -6.06 -8.19
N ASP A 177 -10.45 -5.61 -6.97
CA ASP A 177 -11.67 -4.85 -6.64
C ASP A 177 -11.57 -3.43 -7.20
N VAL A 178 -10.36 -2.85 -7.16
CA VAL A 178 -10.03 -1.57 -7.79
C VAL A 178 -8.69 -1.71 -8.51
N CYS A 179 -8.59 -1.25 -9.77
CA CYS A 179 -7.35 -1.27 -10.52
C CYS A 179 -7.07 0.12 -11.11
N ILE A 180 -5.98 0.75 -10.64
CA ILE A 180 -5.48 2.00 -11.19
C ILE A 180 -4.55 1.66 -12.37
N ALA A 181 -4.93 2.05 -13.56
CA ALA A 181 -4.09 1.94 -14.75
C ALA A 181 -3.46 3.31 -15.04
N ALA A 182 -2.26 3.55 -14.55
CA ALA A 182 -1.54 4.79 -14.78
C ALA A 182 -1.29 4.99 -16.29
N PRO A 183 -1.60 6.16 -16.85
CA PRO A 183 -1.27 6.46 -18.25
C PRO A 183 0.25 6.39 -18.43
N GLY A 184 0.74 6.07 -19.64
CA GLY A 184 2.16 6.10 -19.94
C GLY A 184 2.61 5.04 -20.94
N HIS A 185 3.82 5.27 -21.48
CA HIS A 185 4.47 4.40 -22.44
C HIS A 185 5.78 3.85 -21.85
N GLY A 186 5.81 2.55 -21.63
CA GLY A 186 7.01 1.89 -21.09
C GLY A 186 7.14 1.94 -19.56
N THR A 187 7.99 1.07 -19.05
CA THR A 187 8.11 0.78 -17.62
C THR A 187 8.53 1.99 -16.79
N ALA A 188 9.55 2.74 -17.22
CA ALA A 188 10.09 3.86 -16.46
C ALA A 188 9.03 4.97 -16.27
N GLU A 189 8.36 5.37 -17.34
CA GLU A 189 7.34 6.41 -17.31
C GLU A 189 6.14 6.01 -16.42
N ILE A 190 5.74 4.74 -16.45
CA ILE A 190 4.67 4.23 -15.60
C ILE A 190 5.10 4.24 -14.12
N GLN A 191 6.35 3.85 -13.80
CA GLN A 191 6.88 3.90 -12.43
C GLN A 191 6.93 5.32 -11.88
N GLU A 192 7.33 6.31 -12.65
CA GLU A 192 7.29 7.73 -12.23
C GLU A 192 5.86 8.19 -11.89
N ARG A 193 4.87 7.68 -12.62
CA ARG A 193 3.46 7.96 -12.35
C ARG A 193 2.93 7.18 -11.15
N HIS A 194 3.36 5.93 -10.96
CA HIS A 194 3.05 5.15 -9.78
C HIS A 194 3.46 5.91 -8.52
N GLN A 195 4.67 6.50 -8.50
CA GLN A 195 5.15 7.29 -7.37
C GLN A 195 4.22 8.46 -7.05
N ALA A 196 3.81 9.22 -8.05
CA ALA A 196 2.90 10.35 -7.85
C ALA A 196 1.52 9.91 -7.35
N ILE A 197 1.02 8.76 -7.85
CA ILE A 197 -0.27 8.19 -7.44
C ILE A 197 -0.19 7.68 -6.00
N TYR A 198 0.80 6.84 -5.64
CA TYR A 198 0.83 6.31 -4.27
C TYR A 198 1.14 7.37 -3.22
N HIS A 199 1.90 8.41 -3.52
CA HIS A 199 2.04 9.55 -2.61
C HIS A 199 0.70 10.26 -2.37
N HIS A 200 -0.14 10.36 -3.41
CA HIS A 200 -1.49 10.89 -3.24
C HIS A 200 -2.35 9.97 -2.36
N LEU A 201 -2.33 8.65 -2.60
CA LEU A 201 -3.04 7.68 -1.75
C LEU A 201 -2.59 7.77 -0.29
N CYS A 202 -1.28 7.79 -0.03
CA CYS A 202 -0.73 7.94 1.34
C CYS A 202 -1.21 9.24 2.01
N ARG A 203 -1.25 10.36 1.25
CA ARG A 203 -1.75 11.65 1.74
C ARG A 203 -3.25 11.60 2.08
N GLU A 204 -4.08 11.05 1.20
CA GLU A 204 -5.53 10.92 1.42
C GLU A 204 -5.83 10.09 2.65
N ILE A 205 -5.16 8.95 2.80
CA ILE A 205 -5.27 8.07 3.97
C ILE A 205 -4.82 8.82 5.23
N GLU A 206 -3.69 9.52 5.19
CA GLU A 206 -3.20 10.29 6.33
C GLU A 206 -4.17 11.41 6.74
N ILE A 207 -4.75 12.14 5.78
CA ILE A 207 -5.78 13.16 6.03
C ILE A 207 -6.98 12.52 6.72
N HIS A 208 -7.43 11.36 6.25
CA HIS A 208 -8.60 10.68 6.82
C HIS A 208 -8.41 10.28 8.29
N PHE A 209 -7.25 9.74 8.64
CA PHE A 209 -7.04 9.19 9.99
C PHE A 209 -6.42 10.17 10.98
N PHE A 210 -5.72 11.22 10.51
CA PHE A 210 -4.86 12.05 11.37
C PHE A 210 -5.02 13.55 11.17
N ALA A 211 -5.85 14.03 10.22
CA ALA A 211 -6.15 15.46 10.13
C ALA A 211 -7.00 15.90 11.32
N GLU A 212 -6.58 17.01 11.96
CA GLU A 212 -7.33 17.70 13.01
C GLU A 212 -8.53 18.48 12.43
#